data_46b1c03f730c24f0fb54a9eef02e8832
#
_entry.id   46b1c03f730c24f0fb54a9eef02e8832
#
_cell.length_a   1.000
_cell.length_b   1.000
_cell.length_c   1.000
_cell.angle_alpha   90.00
_cell.angle_beta   90.00
_cell.angle_gamma   90.00
#
_symmetry.space_group_name_H-M   'P 1'
#
loop_
_entity.id
_entity.type
_entity.pdbx_description
1 polymer ?
#
loop_
_entity_poly.entity_id
_entity_poly.type
_entity_poly.pdbx_seq_one_letter_code
_entity_poly.pdbx_strand_id
1 'polypeptide(L)'
;MTLADARACRILVADDEAPARARLRDLLDDCRAELPLVIVDEARNGREVLEIVAREKVDVVLLDIRMPQMDGMETARHLAAMERPPGIVFTTAFDAYAIKAFDVNAIDYLLKPIRAARLLAALRKATAAAPSREALAAAAAQPRRHLSVHERGRIHLVPVADILYLRAEQKYVTVRTLDREHLVEESLTRLEEEFGEAF
;
A
#
# COMPACT_ATOMS: atom_id res chain seq x y z
N MET A 1 19.88 -2.13 25.44
CA MET A 1 18.69 -1.35 25.08
C MET A 1 17.51 -2.24 25.41
N THR A 2 16.92 -2.02 26.56
CA THR A 2 15.85 -2.84 27.13
C THR A 2 14.52 -2.53 26.41
N LEU A 3 13.68 -3.55 26.22
CA LEU A 3 12.33 -3.47 25.59
C LEU A 3 11.38 -2.43 26.24
N ALA A 4 11.77 -1.80 27.33
CA ALA A 4 10.95 -0.84 28.11
C ALA A 4 10.90 0.57 27.51
N ASP A 5 11.78 0.95 26.58
CA ASP A 5 11.80 2.28 25.94
C ASP A 5 11.14 2.33 24.53
N ALA A 6 10.66 1.20 24.03
CA ALA A 6 9.97 1.17 22.74
C ALA A 6 8.55 1.68 22.91
N ARG A 7 8.27 2.85 22.36
CA ARG A 7 6.92 3.40 22.29
C ARG A 7 5.99 2.40 21.60
N ALA A 8 4.84 2.09 22.21
CA ALA A 8 3.86 1.18 21.64
C ALA A 8 3.34 1.69 20.28
N CYS A 9 3.36 0.81 19.28
CA CYS A 9 2.81 1.06 17.95
C CYS A 9 1.29 1.25 18.03
N ARG A 10 0.76 2.37 17.56
CA ARG A 10 -0.66 2.74 17.61
C ARG A 10 -1.34 2.29 16.31
N ILE A 11 -2.20 1.27 16.41
CA ILE A 11 -2.80 0.59 15.27
C ILE A 11 -4.29 0.93 15.19
N LEU A 12 -4.76 1.31 13.99
CA LEU A 12 -6.17 1.40 13.63
C LEU A 12 -6.54 0.19 12.77
N VAL A 13 -7.63 -0.49 13.11
CA VAL A 13 -8.16 -1.63 12.35
C VAL A 13 -9.38 -1.16 11.56
N ALA A 14 -9.36 -1.31 10.23
CA ALA A 14 -10.43 -0.90 9.34
C ALA A 14 -10.90 -2.04 8.44
N ASP A 15 -12.13 -2.49 8.68
CA ASP A 15 -12.79 -3.58 7.96
C ASP A 15 -14.30 -3.50 8.23
N ASP A 16 -15.15 -3.62 7.24
CA ASP A 16 -16.59 -3.52 7.43
C ASP A 16 -17.19 -4.77 8.14
N GLU A 17 -16.50 -5.91 8.04
CA GLU A 17 -16.93 -7.16 8.66
C GLU A 17 -16.47 -7.27 10.12
N ALA A 18 -17.41 -7.29 11.07
CA ALA A 18 -17.09 -7.46 12.49
C ALA A 18 -16.29 -8.73 12.83
N PRO A 19 -16.53 -9.90 12.19
CA PRO A 19 -15.69 -11.09 12.41
C PRO A 19 -14.25 -10.90 11.95
N ALA A 20 -14.01 -10.15 10.85
CA ALA A 20 -12.67 -9.88 10.36
C ALA A 20 -11.91 -8.97 11.33
N ARG A 21 -12.57 -7.91 11.87
CA ARG A 21 -11.95 -7.06 12.91
C ARG A 21 -11.66 -7.85 14.18
N ALA A 22 -12.58 -8.73 14.63
CA ALA A 22 -12.33 -9.60 15.78
C ALA A 22 -11.09 -10.49 15.54
N ARG A 23 -10.98 -11.09 14.34
CA ARG A 23 -9.84 -11.92 13.99
C ARG A 23 -8.53 -11.13 13.98
N LEU A 24 -8.55 -9.89 13.49
CA LEU A 24 -7.35 -9.02 13.52
C LEU A 24 -6.95 -8.66 14.95
N ARG A 25 -7.91 -8.41 15.86
CA ARG A 25 -7.60 -8.20 17.28
C ARG A 25 -6.89 -9.40 17.89
N ASP A 26 -7.41 -10.62 17.70
CA ASP A 26 -6.79 -11.84 18.22
C ASP A 26 -5.36 -11.98 17.71
N LEU A 27 -5.13 -11.74 16.41
CA LEU A 27 -3.80 -11.80 15.81
C LEU A 27 -2.86 -10.70 16.32
N LEU A 28 -3.38 -9.51 16.59
CA LEU A 28 -2.60 -8.41 17.18
C LEU A 28 -2.24 -8.72 18.63
N ASP A 29 -3.16 -9.34 19.39
CA ASP A 29 -2.87 -9.78 20.76
C ASP A 29 -1.76 -10.83 20.77
N ASP A 30 -1.75 -11.79 19.84
CA ASP A 30 -0.64 -12.74 19.66
C ASP A 30 0.69 -12.03 19.36
N CYS A 31 0.66 -10.91 18.65
CA CYS A 31 1.87 -10.15 18.32
C CYS A 31 2.44 -9.32 19.47
N ARG A 32 1.66 -9.05 20.55
CA ARG A 32 2.09 -8.18 21.69
C ARG A 32 3.33 -8.68 22.41
N ALA A 33 3.56 -9.99 22.43
CA ALA A 33 4.73 -10.57 23.05
C ALA A 33 6.05 -10.17 22.34
N GLU A 34 5.97 -9.86 21.05
CA GLU A 34 7.14 -9.56 20.21
C GLU A 34 7.23 -8.09 19.79
N LEU A 35 6.12 -7.36 19.82
CA LEU A 35 6.03 -5.95 19.42
C LEU A 35 5.05 -5.21 20.34
N PRO A 36 5.51 -4.22 21.13
CA PRO A 36 4.61 -3.37 21.90
C PRO A 36 3.64 -2.65 20.97
N LEU A 37 2.34 -2.90 21.11
CA LEU A 37 1.29 -2.31 20.29
C LEU A 37 0.02 -2.02 21.07
N VAL A 38 -0.77 -1.07 20.57
CA VAL A 38 -2.10 -0.74 21.07
C VAL A 38 -3.05 -0.52 19.90
N ILE A 39 -4.22 -1.11 19.96
CA ILE A 39 -5.32 -0.82 19.04
C ILE A 39 -5.98 0.47 19.56
N VAL A 40 -5.93 1.53 18.77
CA VAL A 40 -6.47 2.83 19.17
C VAL A 40 -7.97 2.93 18.92
N ASP A 41 -8.46 2.34 17.83
CA ASP A 41 -9.88 2.30 17.46
C ASP A 41 -10.12 1.28 16.34
N GLU A 42 -11.38 1.07 15.97
CA GLU A 42 -11.85 0.28 14.83
C GLU A 42 -12.74 1.12 13.93
N ALA A 43 -12.62 0.94 12.61
CA ALA A 43 -13.43 1.60 11.60
C ALA A 43 -14.13 0.55 10.70
N ARG A 44 -15.30 0.92 10.15
CA ARG A 44 -16.11 0.06 9.28
C ARG A 44 -16.14 0.54 7.83
N ASN A 45 -15.56 1.69 7.56
CA ASN A 45 -15.48 2.32 6.24
C ASN A 45 -14.37 3.36 6.23
N GLY A 46 -13.99 3.82 5.05
CA GLY A 46 -12.90 4.78 4.89
C GLY A 46 -13.16 6.14 5.55
N ARG A 47 -14.41 6.58 5.61
CA ARG A 47 -14.75 7.85 6.27
C ARG A 47 -14.45 7.80 7.76
N GLU A 48 -14.85 6.72 8.45
CA GLU A 48 -14.52 6.52 9.86
C GLU A 48 -13.00 6.49 10.09
N VAL A 49 -12.24 5.86 9.17
CA VAL A 49 -10.77 5.89 9.23
C VAL A 49 -10.23 7.31 9.25
N LEU A 50 -10.68 8.17 8.31
CA LEU A 50 -10.22 9.56 8.21
C LEU A 50 -10.61 10.37 9.46
N GLU A 51 -11.82 10.16 9.99
CA GLU A 51 -12.29 10.82 11.22
C GLU A 51 -11.45 10.44 12.44
N ILE A 52 -11.06 9.14 12.54
CA ILE A 52 -10.21 8.66 13.64
C ILE A 52 -8.79 9.23 13.52
N VAL A 53 -8.17 9.16 12.34
CA VAL A 53 -6.81 9.66 12.13
C VAL A 53 -6.71 11.17 12.33
N ALA A 54 -7.79 11.92 12.11
CA ALA A 54 -7.84 13.37 12.37
C ALA A 54 -7.81 13.72 13.87
N ARG A 55 -8.33 12.84 14.75
CA ARG A 55 -8.42 13.07 16.21
C ARG A 55 -7.41 12.29 17.03
N GLU A 56 -6.94 11.15 16.50
CA GLU A 56 -6.06 10.22 17.21
C GLU A 56 -4.74 10.08 16.46
N LYS A 57 -3.64 9.97 17.20
CA LYS A 57 -2.38 9.59 16.59
C LYS A 57 -2.41 8.12 16.24
N VAL A 58 -2.28 7.80 14.97
CA VAL A 58 -2.20 6.46 14.41
C VAL A 58 -0.83 6.29 13.77
N ASP A 59 -0.13 5.21 14.08
CA ASP A 59 1.15 4.89 13.45
C ASP A 59 0.96 3.94 12.25
N VAL A 60 -0.02 3.00 12.34
CA VAL A 60 -0.33 2.03 11.28
C VAL A 60 -1.84 1.86 11.14
N VAL A 61 -2.32 1.80 9.91
CA VAL A 61 -3.69 1.41 9.57
C VAL A 61 -3.67 0.04 8.90
N LEU A 62 -4.34 -0.95 9.52
CA LEU A 62 -4.70 -2.21 8.86
C LEU A 62 -6.00 -1.95 8.11
N LEU A 63 -5.95 -1.97 6.78
CA LEU A 63 -7.00 -1.41 5.93
C LEU A 63 -7.55 -2.46 4.96
N ASP A 64 -8.81 -2.84 5.13
CA ASP A 64 -9.48 -3.63 4.10
C ASP A 64 -9.75 -2.77 2.86
N ILE A 65 -9.71 -3.39 1.68
CA ILE A 65 -9.93 -2.68 0.42
C ILE A 65 -11.42 -2.49 0.16
N ARG A 66 -12.23 -3.53 0.42
CA ARG A 66 -13.65 -3.46 0.13
C ARG A 66 -14.45 -3.06 1.37
N MET A 67 -14.77 -1.79 1.45
CA MET A 67 -15.63 -1.24 2.49
C MET A 67 -16.72 -0.37 1.87
N PRO A 68 -17.90 -0.26 2.53
CA PRO A 68 -18.98 0.60 2.06
C PRO A 68 -18.61 2.08 2.14
N GLN A 69 -19.33 2.93 1.40
CA GLN A 69 -19.21 4.40 1.35
C GLN A 69 -17.89 4.89 0.74
N MET A 70 -16.76 4.54 1.32
CA MET A 70 -15.42 4.85 0.86
C MET A 70 -14.56 3.60 0.97
N ASP A 71 -14.04 3.12 -0.14
CA ASP A 71 -13.19 1.95 -0.20
C ASP A 71 -11.77 2.20 0.36
N GLY A 72 -11.03 1.11 0.63
CA GLY A 72 -9.70 1.21 1.21
C GLY A 72 -8.67 1.87 0.29
N MET A 73 -8.83 1.77 -1.03
CA MET A 73 -7.91 2.40 -1.97
C MET A 73 -8.10 3.92 -2.01
N GLU A 74 -9.34 4.39 -1.98
CA GLU A 74 -9.66 5.81 -1.87
C GLU A 74 -9.19 6.35 -0.52
N THR A 75 -9.46 5.62 0.57
CA THR A 75 -9.00 5.95 1.92
C THR A 75 -7.47 6.09 1.96
N ALA A 76 -6.75 5.14 1.38
CA ALA A 76 -5.28 5.15 1.34
C ALA A 76 -4.72 6.38 0.61
N ARG A 77 -5.36 6.82 -0.48
CA ARG A 77 -4.97 8.06 -1.20
C ARG A 77 -5.13 9.30 -0.31
N HIS A 78 -6.23 9.39 0.44
CA HIS A 78 -6.43 10.49 1.40
C HIS A 78 -5.40 10.46 2.53
N LEU A 79 -5.11 9.28 3.08
CA LEU A 79 -4.08 9.12 4.11
C LEU A 79 -2.69 9.52 3.61
N ALA A 80 -2.31 9.08 2.39
CA ALA A 80 -1.01 9.39 1.78
C ALA A 80 -0.81 10.89 1.50
N ALA A 81 -1.90 11.65 1.32
CA ALA A 81 -1.85 13.09 1.11
C ALA A 81 -1.69 13.91 2.40
N MET A 82 -1.74 13.27 3.58
CA MET A 82 -1.57 13.95 4.87
C MET A 82 -0.11 14.40 5.08
N GLU A 83 0.10 15.45 5.87
CA GLU A 83 1.44 15.93 6.24
C GLU A 83 2.28 14.85 6.96
N ARG A 84 1.60 14.02 7.76
CA ARG A 84 2.19 12.89 8.50
C ARG A 84 1.34 11.65 8.31
N PRO A 85 1.49 10.97 7.19
CA PRO A 85 0.68 9.80 6.87
C PRO A 85 0.99 8.65 7.82
N PRO A 86 -0.01 7.90 8.31
CA PRO A 86 0.22 6.62 8.96
C PRO A 86 0.74 5.60 7.96
N GLY A 87 1.44 4.59 8.44
CA GLY A 87 1.78 3.43 7.61
C GLY A 87 0.53 2.66 7.21
N ILE A 88 0.42 2.26 5.95
CA ILE A 88 -0.73 1.53 5.42
C ILE A 88 -0.34 0.08 5.18
N VAL A 89 -1.08 -0.85 5.76
CA VAL A 89 -0.99 -2.29 5.49
C VAL A 89 -2.37 -2.75 5.04
N PHE A 90 -2.49 -3.16 3.79
CA PHE A 90 -3.75 -3.69 3.29
C PHE A 90 -4.02 -5.11 3.81
N THR A 91 -5.29 -5.39 4.16
CA THR A 91 -5.78 -6.69 4.61
C THR A 91 -7.02 -7.06 3.80
N THR A 92 -6.91 -7.93 2.80
CA THR A 92 -8.02 -8.19 1.89
C THR A 92 -8.10 -9.64 1.43
N ALA A 93 -9.28 -10.05 0.98
CA ALA A 93 -9.50 -11.35 0.32
C ALA A 93 -9.11 -11.35 -1.17
N PHE A 94 -8.75 -10.20 -1.74
CA PHE A 94 -8.54 -10.04 -3.18
C PHE A 94 -7.07 -9.83 -3.51
N ASP A 95 -6.50 -10.73 -4.29
CA ASP A 95 -5.12 -10.67 -4.81
C ASP A 95 -4.93 -9.61 -5.92
N ALA A 96 -5.99 -9.31 -6.67
CA ALA A 96 -5.96 -8.38 -7.81
C ALA A 96 -5.60 -6.93 -7.46
N TYR A 97 -5.66 -6.52 -6.18
CA TYR A 97 -5.34 -5.17 -5.74
C TYR A 97 -3.91 -5.00 -5.23
N ALA A 98 -3.14 -6.08 -5.12
CA ALA A 98 -1.77 -6.03 -4.60
C ALA A 98 -0.89 -5.02 -5.35
N ILE A 99 -1.14 -4.82 -6.64
CA ILE A 99 -0.36 -3.91 -7.49
C ILE A 99 -0.78 -2.45 -7.29
N LYS A 100 -2.08 -2.18 -7.14
CA LYS A 100 -2.57 -0.83 -6.84
C LYS A 100 -2.15 -0.35 -5.43
N ALA A 101 -1.79 -1.27 -4.54
CA ALA A 101 -1.26 -0.94 -3.22
C ALA A 101 0.11 -0.22 -3.31
N PHE A 102 0.89 -0.46 -4.37
CA PHE A 102 2.15 0.25 -4.61
C PHE A 102 1.92 1.72 -4.99
N ASP A 103 0.83 2.05 -5.68
CA ASP A 103 0.51 3.43 -6.10
C ASP A 103 0.25 4.37 -4.91
N VAL A 104 -0.08 3.83 -3.75
CA VAL A 104 -0.35 4.57 -2.51
C VAL A 104 0.73 4.39 -1.44
N ASN A 105 1.91 3.89 -1.81
CA ASN A 105 3.04 3.64 -0.91
C ASN A 105 2.66 2.78 0.32
N ALA A 106 1.83 1.76 0.12
CA ALA A 106 1.51 0.81 1.18
C ALA A 106 2.77 0.05 1.62
N ILE A 107 2.90 -0.13 2.93
CA ILE A 107 4.05 -0.82 3.53
C ILE A 107 4.03 -2.31 3.22
N ASP A 108 2.84 -2.91 3.25
CA ASP A 108 2.64 -4.33 2.96
C ASP A 108 1.20 -4.62 2.52
N TYR A 109 0.98 -5.84 2.04
CA TYR A 109 -0.28 -6.36 1.56
C TYR A 109 -0.50 -7.77 2.09
N LEU A 110 -1.57 -7.98 2.84
CA LEU A 110 -1.88 -9.24 3.51
C LEU A 110 -3.16 -9.84 2.94
N LEU A 111 -3.04 -11.03 2.34
CA LEU A 111 -4.20 -11.79 1.88
C LEU A 111 -4.86 -12.51 3.06
N LYS A 112 -6.19 -12.42 3.16
CA LYS A 112 -7.02 -13.23 4.06
C LYS A 112 -7.06 -14.69 3.55
N PRO A 113 -6.88 -15.70 4.42
CA PRO A 113 -6.75 -15.62 5.86
C PRO A 113 -5.34 -15.21 6.32
N ILE A 114 -5.26 -14.17 7.14
CA ILE A 114 -3.99 -13.62 7.63
C ILE A 114 -3.40 -14.55 8.69
N ARG A 115 -2.08 -14.78 8.61
CA ARG A 115 -1.31 -15.52 9.62
C ARG A 115 -0.57 -14.56 10.53
N ALA A 116 -0.47 -14.86 11.84
CA ALA A 116 0.19 -14.03 12.84
C ALA A 116 1.62 -13.64 12.42
N ALA A 117 2.42 -14.58 11.93
CA ALA A 117 3.80 -14.32 11.49
C ALA A 117 3.87 -13.31 10.33
N ARG A 118 2.89 -13.31 9.40
CA ARG A 118 2.83 -12.35 8.29
C ARG A 118 2.40 -10.96 8.78
N LEU A 119 1.43 -10.91 9.69
CA LEU A 119 1.01 -9.65 10.32
C LEU A 119 2.17 -9.03 11.10
N LEU A 120 2.84 -9.80 11.94
CA LEU A 120 4.00 -9.34 12.70
C LEU A 120 5.12 -8.80 11.79
N ALA A 121 5.42 -9.51 10.69
CA ALA A 121 6.41 -9.05 9.71
C ALA A 121 6.03 -7.70 9.07
N ALA A 122 4.74 -7.51 8.71
CA ALA A 122 4.24 -6.26 8.18
C ALA A 122 4.30 -5.11 9.21
N LEU A 123 3.94 -5.39 10.47
CA LEU A 123 4.03 -4.42 11.56
C LEU A 123 5.48 -4.02 11.87
N ARG A 124 6.41 -4.98 11.84
CA ARG A 124 7.84 -4.69 11.99
C ARG A 124 8.37 -3.81 10.86
N LYS A 125 7.95 -4.03 9.63
CA LYS A 125 8.26 -3.12 8.52
C LYS A 125 7.69 -1.72 8.78
N ALA A 126 6.45 -1.64 9.22
CA ALA A 126 5.79 -0.37 9.48
C ALA A 126 6.46 0.42 10.61
N THR A 127 6.95 -0.25 11.65
CA THR A 127 7.64 0.39 12.77
C THR A 127 9.12 0.69 12.49
N ALA A 128 9.77 -0.12 11.66
CA ALA A 128 11.14 0.12 11.20
C ALA A 128 11.19 1.21 10.12
N ALA A 129 10.15 1.29 9.31
CA ALA A 129 9.92 2.30 8.30
C ALA A 129 9.17 3.51 8.91
N ALA A 130 9.70 4.11 10.00
CA ALA A 130 9.61 5.55 10.13
C ALA A 130 10.68 6.16 9.20
N PRO A 131 10.46 6.20 7.85
CA PRO A 131 11.43 6.76 6.98
C PRO A 131 11.43 8.25 7.23
N SER A 132 12.61 8.81 7.39
CA SER A 132 12.76 10.24 7.22
C SER A 132 12.13 10.62 5.86
N ARG A 133 11.52 11.78 5.77
CA ARG A 133 10.97 12.34 4.53
C ARG A 133 11.96 12.22 3.34
N GLU A 134 13.26 12.21 3.64
CA GLU A 134 14.37 12.02 2.72
C GLU A 134 14.50 10.58 2.18
N ALA A 135 14.23 9.55 2.99
CA ALA A 135 14.27 8.15 2.54
C ALA A 135 13.05 7.80 1.67
N LEU A 136 11.87 8.40 1.93
CA LEU A 136 10.69 8.29 1.06
C LEU A 136 10.90 9.04 -0.27
N ALA A 137 11.47 10.24 -0.23
CA ALA A 137 11.82 10.99 -1.43
C ALA A 137 12.91 10.27 -2.26
N ALA A 138 13.90 9.66 -1.61
CA ALA A 138 14.93 8.88 -2.28
C ALA A 138 14.41 7.55 -2.87
N ALA A 139 13.45 6.89 -2.21
CA ALA A 139 12.81 5.69 -2.74
C ALA A 139 11.82 6.01 -3.89
N ALA A 140 11.13 7.14 -3.82
CA ALA A 140 10.28 7.66 -4.89
C ALA A 140 11.09 8.23 -6.07
N ALA A 141 12.37 8.56 -5.86
CA ALA A 141 13.28 9.05 -6.90
C ALA A 141 13.95 7.92 -7.69
N GLN A 142 13.77 6.65 -7.31
CA GLN A 142 14.25 5.54 -8.14
C GLN A 142 13.20 5.18 -9.18
N PRO A 143 13.48 5.27 -10.48
CA PRO A 143 12.55 4.87 -11.52
C PRO A 143 12.18 3.39 -11.36
N ARG A 144 10.93 3.06 -11.63
CA ARG A 144 10.43 1.67 -11.60
C ARG A 144 11.28 0.83 -12.55
N ARG A 145 11.59 -0.40 -12.15
CA ARG A 145 12.30 -1.35 -13.03
C ARG A 145 11.36 -2.12 -13.95
N HIS A 146 10.04 -2.06 -13.69
CA HIS A 146 9.02 -2.75 -14.46
C HIS A 146 7.81 -1.84 -14.66
N LEU A 147 7.28 -1.83 -15.85
CA LEU A 147 6.01 -1.20 -16.19
C LEU A 147 4.87 -2.20 -16.02
N SER A 148 3.82 -1.83 -15.30
CA SER A 148 2.64 -2.68 -15.07
C SER A 148 1.65 -2.51 -16.21
N VAL A 149 1.37 -3.58 -16.94
CA VAL A 149 0.43 -3.59 -18.06
C VAL A 149 -0.79 -4.43 -17.71
N HIS A 150 -1.98 -3.86 -17.87
CA HIS A 150 -3.25 -4.53 -17.61
C HIS A 150 -3.81 -5.13 -18.90
N GLU A 151 -3.79 -6.43 -19.03
CA GLU A 151 -4.36 -7.15 -20.17
C GLU A 151 -5.34 -8.23 -19.71
N ARG A 152 -6.60 -8.14 -20.17
CA ARG A 152 -7.66 -9.16 -19.91
C ARG A 152 -7.80 -9.57 -18.44
N GLY A 153 -7.72 -8.61 -17.52
CA GLY A 153 -7.83 -8.87 -16.08
C GLY A 153 -6.57 -9.50 -15.44
N ARG A 154 -5.48 -9.59 -16.18
CA ARG A 154 -4.15 -9.99 -15.68
C ARG A 154 -3.18 -8.83 -15.78
N ILE A 155 -2.19 -8.85 -14.91
CA ILE A 155 -1.13 -7.86 -14.93
C ILE A 155 0.15 -8.54 -15.41
N HIS A 156 0.76 -7.90 -16.40
CA HIS A 156 2.06 -8.25 -16.90
C HIS A 156 3.06 -7.19 -16.45
N LEU A 157 4.14 -7.63 -15.81
CA LEU A 157 5.27 -6.76 -15.49
C LEU A 157 6.22 -6.80 -16.68
N VAL A 158 6.33 -5.67 -17.38
CA VAL A 158 7.24 -5.49 -18.49
C VAL A 158 8.50 -4.82 -17.96
N PRO A 159 9.69 -5.49 -17.99
CA PRO A 159 10.94 -4.85 -17.60
C PRO A 159 11.17 -3.60 -18.45
N VAL A 160 11.52 -2.48 -17.83
CA VAL A 160 11.80 -1.22 -18.55
C VAL A 160 12.94 -1.42 -19.56
N ALA A 161 13.91 -2.25 -19.21
CA ALA A 161 15.02 -2.60 -20.11
C ALA A 161 14.62 -3.33 -21.39
N ASP A 162 13.41 -3.95 -21.43
CA ASP A 162 12.91 -4.67 -22.60
C ASP A 162 12.01 -3.77 -23.48
N ILE A 163 11.75 -2.54 -23.08
CA ILE A 163 10.94 -1.59 -23.83
C ILE A 163 11.78 -0.97 -24.95
N LEU A 164 11.28 -1.08 -26.17
CA LEU A 164 11.94 -0.50 -27.35
C LEU A 164 11.53 0.94 -27.61
N TYR A 165 10.22 1.23 -27.42
CA TYR A 165 9.69 2.57 -27.51
C TYR A 165 8.32 2.68 -26.83
N LEU A 166 7.94 3.91 -26.51
CA LEU A 166 6.63 4.33 -26.05
C LEU A 166 5.97 5.23 -27.08
N ARG A 167 4.68 5.03 -27.38
CA ARG A 167 3.94 5.84 -28.33
C ARG A 167 2.58 6.23 -27.75
N ALA A 168 2.31 7.52 -27.65
CA ALA A 168 1.02 8.02 -27.22
C ALA A 168 -0.05 7.80 -28.32
N GLU A 169 -1.18 7.21 -27.93
CA GLU A 169 -2.34 6.99 -28.78
C GLU A 169 -3.61 7.43 -28.03
N GLN A 170 -4.16 8.57 -28.42
CA GLN A 170 -5.42 9.12 -27.84
C GLN A 170 -5.56 8.96 -26.32
N LYS A 171 -6.02 7.80 -25.84
CA LYS A 171 -6.31 7.50 -24.44
C LYS A 171 -5.26 6.61 -23.76
N TYR A 172 -4.39 5.97 -24.54
CA TYR A 172 -3.43 4.98 -24.07
C TYR A 172 -2.02 5.30 -24.56
N VAL A 173 -1.02 4.75 -23.88
CA VAL A 173 0.35 4.69 -24.39
C VAL A 173 0.63 3.24 -24.78
N THR A 174 1.03 3.06 -26.04
CA THR A 174 1.53 1.78 -26.54
C THR A 174 2.96 1.58 -26.09
N VAL A 175 3.20 0.48 -25.39
CA VAL A 175 4.53 0.02 -24.94
C VAL A 175 4.97 -1.11 -25.84
N ARG A 176 6.01 -0.93 -26.65
CA ARG A 176 6.56 -1.94 -27.56
C ARG A 176 7.73 -2.64 -26.93
N THR A 177 7.67 -3.98 -26.89
CA THR A 177 8.79 -4.88 -26.61
C THR A 177 9.16 -5.67 -27.85
N LEU A 178 10.22 -6.48 -27.79
CA LEU A 178 10.60 -7.37 -28.89
C LEU A 178 9.46 -8.32 -29.28
N ASP A 179 8.71 -8.84 -28.32
CA ASP A 179 7.73 -9.89 -28.53
C ASP A 179 6.35 -9.38 -28.89
N ARG A 180 5.92 -8.24 -28.31
CA ARG A 180 4.54 -7.73 -28.43
C ARG A 180 4.38 -6.26 -28.06
N GLU A 181 3.17 -5.75 -28.32
CA GLU A 181 2.72 -4.43 -27.87
C GLU A 181 1.79 -4.57 -26.68
N HIS A 182 1.88 -3.62 -25.78
CA HIS A 182 1.04 -3.51 -24.60
C HIS A 182 0.42 -2.12 -24.54
N LEU A 183 -0.76 -1.98 -23.94
CA LEU A 183 -1.43 -0.71 -23.74
C LEU A 183 -1.42 -0.35 -22.24
N VAL A 184 -1.01 0.85 -21.92
CA VAL A 184 -1.03 1.40 -20.56
C VAL A 184 -1.87 2.68 -20.49
N GLU A 185 -2.52 2.90 -19.36
CA GLU A 185 -3.36 4.10 -19.14
C GLU A 185 -2.56 5.28 -18.57
N GLU A 186 -1.27 5.13 -18.34
CA GLU A 186 -0.40 6.22 -17.90
C GLU A 186 -0.09 7.18 -19.03
N SER A 187 0.07 8.47 -18.71
CA SER A 187 0.44 9.47 -19.73
C SER A 187 1.89 9.31 -20.18
N LEU A 188 2.17 9.57 -21.46
CA LEU A 188 3.54 9.51 -22.00
C LEU A 188 4.46 10.48 -21.25
N THR A 189 4.00 11.70 -20.96
CA THR A 189 4.78 12.71 -20.20
C THR A 189 5.24 12.19 -18.85
N ARG A 190 4.37 11.47 -18.11
CA ARG A 190 4.74 10.88 -16.82
C ARG A 190 5.77 9.76 -16.99
N LEU A 191 5.65 8.96 -18.03
CA LEU A 191 6.61 7.89 -18.32
C LEU A 191 7.97 8.47 -18.77
N GLU A 192 7.96 9.56 -19.52
CA GLU A 192 9.18 10.30 -19.91
C GLU A 192 9.87 10.96 -18.71
N GLU A 193 9.10 11.56 -17.79
CA GLU A 193 9.64 12.12 -16.53
C GLU A 193 10.30 11.04 -15.66
N GLU A 194 9.72 9.83 -15.63
CA GLU A 194 10.22 8.74 -14.78
C GLU A 194 11.37 7.97 -15.45
N PHE A 195 11.30 7.74 -16.75
CA PHE A 195 12.20 6.83 -17.48
C PHE A 195 13.06 7.51 -18.55
N GLY A 196 13.00 8.83 -18.69
CA GLY A 196 13.63 9.56 -19.79
C GLY A 196 15.15 9.39 -19.92
N GLU A 197 15.83 8.87 -18.89
CA GLU A 197 17.24 8.48 -18.96
C GLU A 197 17.45 7.01 -19.42
N ALA A 198 16.36 6.23 -19.56
CA ALA A 198 16.43 4.82 -19.92
C ALA A 198 16.12 4.54 -21.41
N PHE A 199 15.70 5.57 -22.17
CA PHE A 199 15.35 5.50 -23.60
C PHE A 199 16.16 6.47 -24.44
#